data_d3b15f60f16d69af643d9465238ebcf7
#
_entry.id   d3b15f60f16d69af643d9465238ebcf7
#
_cell.length_a   1.000
_cell.length_b   1.000
_cell.length_c   1.000
_cell.angle_alpha   90.00
_cell.angle_beta   90.00
_cell.angle_gamma   90.00
#
_symmetry.space_group_name_H-M   'P 1'
#
loop_
_entity.id
_entity.type
_entity.pdbx_description
1 polymer ?
#
loop_
_entity_poly.entity_id
_entity_poly.type
_entity_poly.pdbx_seq_one_letter_code
_entity_poly.pdbx_strand_id
1 'polypeptide(L)'
;MTRDDDGAPPRRRFLAVLVVGLLPWTALLSARGASFVFSFGLVNTGPLGLTNLYDYLFVYTAGLPERLRAWPVGVVLHVGALASAAGGLRGLEDPRLTGGLVFFAGAAHARVAYGLYRTYVGTGASVAVLPIGALAAWAVAYWYYWPLARERGLGPL
;
A
#
# COMPACT_ATOMS: atom_id res chain seq x y z
N MET A 1 -5.31 32.52 -22.11
CA MET A 1 -6.30 31.86 -21.24
C MET A 1 -5.66 30.55 -20.81
N THR A 2 -4.87 30.63 -19.74
CA THR A 2 -4.13 29.49 -19.16
C THR A 2 -5.17 28.55 -18.57
N ARG A 3 -5.29 27.36 -19.16
CA ARG A 3 -5.98 26.23 -18.53
C ARG A 3 -5.23 25.95 -17.23
N ASP A 4 -5.81 26.34 -16.13
CA ASP A 4 -5.35 25.85 -14.83
C ASP A 4 -5.42 24.32 -14.90
N ASP A 5 -4.24 23.68 -14.82
CA ASP A 5 -4.13 22.23 -14.67
C ASP A 5 -4.77 21.88 -13.31
N ASP A 6 -6.06 21.53 -13.31
CA ASP A 6 -6.87 21.23 -12.11
C ASP A 6 -6.37 19.97 -11.35
N GLY A 7 -5.30 19.35 -11.81
CA GLY A 7 -4.66 18.20 -11.18
C GLY A 7 -3.61 18.58 -10.13
N ALA A 8 -3.49 17.80 -9.06
CA ALA A 8 -2.41 17.97 -8.09
C ALA A 8 -1.04 17.87 -8.78
N PRO A 9 -0.08 18.77 -8.45
CA PRO A 9 1.24 18.79 -9.09
C PRO A 9 1.98 17.46 -8.90
N PRO A 10 2.82 17.04 -9.86
CA PRO A 10 3.52 15.74 -9.85
C PRO A 10 4.27 15.47 -8.53
N ARG A 11 4.89 16.51 -7.97
CA ARG A 11 5.59 16.41 -6.68
C ARG A 11 4.68 15.99 -5.53
N ARG A 12 3.44 16.51 -5.46
CA ARG A 12 2.48 16.13 -4.42
C ARG A 12 2.01 14.68 -4.61
N ARG A 13 1.78 14.26 -5.84
CA ARG A 13 1.41 12.86 -6.16
C ARG A 13 2.52 11.90 -5.75
N PHE A 14 3.77 12.19 -6.15
CA PHE A 14 4.93 11.40 -5.74
C PHE A 14 5.06 11.29 -4.22
N LEU A 15 4.96 12.43 -3.50
CA LEU A 15 5.03 12.43 -2.03
C LEU A 15 3.88 11.66 -1.39
N ALA A 16 2.66 11.73 -1.94
CA ALA A 16 1.53 10.96 -1.44
C ALA A 16 1.77 9.45 -1.58
N VAL A 17 2.26 8.98 -2.72
CA VAL A 17 2.61 7.56 -2.93
C VAL A 17 3.76 7.15 -2.02
N LEU A 18 4.79 7.99 -1.86
CA LEU A 18 5.90 7.73 -0.95
C LEU A 18 5.45 7.57 0.50
N VAL A 19 4.59 8.46 0.99
CA VAL A 19 4.03 8.41 2.34
C VAL A 19 3.27 7.10 2.57
N VAL A 20 2.45 6.64 1.61
CA VAL A 20 1.78 5.33 1.71
C VAL A 20 2.79 4.19 1.87
N GLY A 21 3.95 4.25 1.21
CA GLY A 21 5.01 3.25 1.35
C GLY A 21 5.70 3.24 2.72
N LEU A 22 5.71 4.38 3.39
CA LEU A 22 6.34 4.53 4.72
C LEU A 22 5.37 4.24 5.88
N LEU A 23 4.06 4.29 5.64
CA LEU A 23 3.06 3.94 6.65
C LEU A 23 3.05 2.43 6.92
N PRO A 24 2.67 1.99 8.14
CA PRO A 24 2.36 0.59 8.36
C PRO A 24 1.13 0.21 7.52
N TRP A 25 1.27 -0.81 6.68
CA TRP A 25 0.17 -1.24 5.80
C TRP A 25 -0.93 -1.95 6.56
N THR A 26 -0.54 -2.70 7.58
CA THR A 26 -1.47 -3.34 8.51
C THR A 26 -0.94 -3.20 9.92
N ALA A 27 -1.80 -2.80 10.85
CA ALA A 27 -1.51 -2.82 12.28
C ALA A 27 -2.36 -3.88 12.97
N LEU A 28 -1.73 -4.74 13.75
CA LEU A 28 -2.35 -5.66 14.68
C LEU A 28 -2.17 -5.13 16.10
N LEU A 29 -3.25 -4.94 16.82
CA LEU A 29 -3.23 -4.50 18.20
C LEU A 29 -3.79 -5.62 19.09
N SER A 30 -3.04 -6.03 20.10
CA SER A 30 -3.45 -7.06 21.06
C SER A 30 -3.04 -6.67 22.48
N ALA A 31 -3.58 -7.38 23.47
CA ALA A 31 -3.19 -7.19 24.86
C ALA A 31 -1.70 -7.49 25.14
N ARG A 32 -1.02 -8.24 24.26
CA ARG A 32 0.41 -8.60 24.39
C ARG A 32 1.35 -7.67 23.65
N GLY A 33 0.83 -6.65 22.96
CA GLY A 33 1.61 -5.71 22.15
C GLY A 33 1.01 -5.51 20.77
N ALA A 34 1.72 -4.74 19.94
CA ALA A 34 1.34 -4.45 18.58
C ALA A 34 2.32 -5.07 17.57
N SER A 35 1.79 -5.40 16.39
CA SER A 35 2.59 -5.84 15.24
C SER A 35 2.21 -4.99 14.03
N PHE A 36 3.21 -4.51 13.31
CA PHE A 36 3.04 -3.64 12.17
C PHE A 36 3.68 -4.28 10.93
N VAL A 37 2.89 -4.41 9.86
CA VAL A 37 3.37 -4.86 8.55
C VAL A 37 3.69 -3.63 7.72
N PHE A 38 4.95 -3.44 7.37
CA PHE A 38 5.43 -2.38 6.47
C PHE A 38 5.77 -2.95 5.09
N SER A 39 6.09 -2.07 4.14
CA SER A 39 6.61 -2.47 2.83
C SER A 39 7.91 -3.27 2.93
N PHE A 40 8.76 -2.95 3.90
CA PHE A 40 10.10 -3.51 4.07
C PHE A 40 10.20 -4.64 5.11
N GLY A 41 9.19 -4.83 5.97
CA GLY A 41 9.28 -5.82 7.04
C GLY A 41 8.13 -5.78 8.03
N LEU A 42 8.24 -6.65 9.03
CA LEU A 42 7.34 -6.80 10.15
C LEU A 42 8.00 -6.27 11.42
N VAL A 43 7.35 -5.36 12.12
CA VAL A 43 7.80 -4.81 13.41
C VAL A 43 6.85 -5.29 14.51
N ASN A 44 7.39 -5.93 15.54
CA ASN A 44 6.67 -6.35 16.73
C ASN A 44 7.10 -5.51 17.94
N THR A 45 6.18 -5.21 18.84
CA THR A 45 6.48 -4.45 20.07
C THR A 45 6.51 -5.31 21.35
N GLY A 46 6.07 -6.54 21.27
CA GLY A 46 6.06 -7.43 22.41
C GLY A 46 6.44 -8.87 22.09
N PRO A 47 7.72 -9.29 22.10
CA PRO A 47 8.94 -8.49 22.29
C PRO A 47 9.29 -7.59 21.10
N LEU A 48 10.08 -6.55 21.33
CA LEU A 48 10.54 -5.68 20.25
C LEU A 48 11.39 -6.46 19.27
N GLY A 49 10.98 -6.49 18.00
CA GLY A 49 11.68 -7.21 16.95
C GLY A 49 11.33 -6.66 15.57
N LEU A 50 12.32 -6.69 14.69
CA LEU A 50 12.16 -6.38 13.27
C LEU A 50 12.55 -7.61 12.46
N THR A 51 11.64 -8.08 11.61
CA THR A 51 11.92 -9.11 10.61
C THR A 51 11.75 -8.47 9.24
N ASN A 52 12.84 -8.32 8.49
CA ASN A 52 12.74 -7.73 7.17
C ASN A 52 12.05 -8.70 6.18
N LEU A 53 11.53 -8.15 5.09
CA LEU A 53 10.76 -8.92 4.11
C LEU A 53 11.60 -10.03 3.46
N TYR A 54 12.88 -9.79 3.17
CA TYR A 54 13.77 -10.77 2.57
C TYR A 54 14.00 -11.97 3.51
N ASP A 55 14.34 -11.72 4.77
CA ASP A 55 14.54 -12.80 5.75
C ASP A 55 13.25 -13.58 5.98
N TYR A 56 12.12 -12.89 6.00
CA TYR A 56 10.82 -13.54 6.15
C TYR A 56 10.48 -14.46 4.96
N LEU A 57 10.85 -14.05 3.73
CA LEU A 57 10.57 -14.82 2.52
C LEU A 57 11.52 -15.99 2.31
N PHE A 58 12.81 -15.82 2.65
CA PHE A 58 13.88 -16.72 2.18
C PHE A 58 14.67 -17.39 3.29
N VAL A 59 14.61 -16.87 4.52
CA VAL A 59 15.44 -17.38 5.64
C VAL A 59 14.60 -18.09 6.69
N TYR A 60 13.50 -17.48 7.15
CA TYR A 60 12.77 -17.96 8.32
C TYR A 60 11.53 -18.80 7.99
N THR A 61 11.12 -18.89 6.74
CA THR A 61 9.90 -19.63 6.38
C THR A 61 10.19 -20.67 5.29
N ALA A 62 9.57 -21.85 5.42
CA ALA A 62 9.47 -22.82 4.33
C ALA A 62 8.45 -22.38 3.26
N GLY A 63 8.24 -21.07 3.11
CA GLY A 63 7.26 -20.42 2.25
C GLY A 63 6.35 -19.48 3.05
N LEU A 64 5.79 -18.48 2.37
CA LEU A 64 4.87 -17.53 2.98
C LEU A 64 3.58 -18.23 3.46
N PRO A 65 3.18 -18.01 4.73
CA PRO A 65 1.84 -18.39 5.16
C PRO A 65 0.78 -17.77 4.23
N GLU A 66 -0.30 -18.51 3.99
CA GLU A 66 -1.35 -18.08 3.05
C GLU A 66 -1.87 -16.66 3.32
N ARG A 67 -1.99 -16.30 4.61
CA ARG A 67 -2.42 -14.98 5.06
C ARG A 67 -1.50 -13.83 4.63
N LEU A 68 -0.23 -14.09 4.30
CA LEU A 68 0.76 -13.10 3.91
C LEU A 68 1.18 -13.19 2.41
N ARG A 69 0.62 -14.11 1.63
CA ARG A 69 1.00 -14.29 0.21
C ARG A 69 0.80 -13.03 -0.64
N ALA A 70 -0.16 -12.19 -0.29
CA ALA A 70 -0.41 -10.95 -1.00
C ALA A 70 0.59 -9.82 -0.63
N TRP A 71 1.38 -9.98 0.43
CA TRP A 71 2.33 -8.95 0.87
C TRP A 71 3.40 -8.62 -0.17
N PRO A 72 4.19 -9.58 -0.71
CA PRO A 72 5.16 -9.28 -1.76
C PRO A 72 4.52 -8.68 -3.02
N VAL A 73 3.33 -9.14 -3.38
CA VAL A 73 2.57 -8.58 -4.51
C VAL A 73 2.27 -7.09 -4.25
N GLY A 74 1.81 -6.76 -3.05
CA GLY A 74 1.57 -5.37 -2.64
C GLY A 74 2.85 -4.52 -2.71
N VAL A 75 4.00 -5.08 -2.30
CA VAL A 75 5.32 -4.40 -2.39
C VAL A 75 5.69 -4.11 -3.84
N VAL A 76 5.60 -5.10 -4.73
CA VAL A 76 5.94 -4.92 -6.15
C VAL A 76 5.04 -3.88 -6.82
N LEU A 77 3.73 -3.95 -6.58
CA LEU A 77 2.78 -2.97 -7.10
C LEU A 77 3.07 -1.55 -6.58
N HIS A 78 3.38 -1.44 -5.28
CA HIS A 78 3.70 -0.14 -4.68
C HIS A 78 5.02 0.44 -5.20
N VAL A 79 6.07 -0.37 -5.35
CA VAL A 79 7.34 0.04 -5.96
C VAL A 79 7.13 0.49 -7.40
N GLY A 80 6.31 -0.24 -8.17
CA GLY A 80 5.93 0.16 -9.52
C GLY A 80 5.19 1.51 -9.55
N ALA A 81 4.24 1.71 -8.62
CA ALA A 81 3.52 2.98 -8.48
C ALA A 81 4.48 4.13 -8.13
N LEU A 82 5.42 3.89 -7.20
CA LEU A 82 6.41 4.89 -6.80
C LEU A 82 7.36 5.25 -7.96
N ALA A 83 7.81 4.26 -8.73
CA ALA A 83 8.64 4.48 -9.92
C ALA A 83 7.90 5.28 -10.99
N SER A 84 6.62 4.95 -11.25
CA SER A 84 5.77 5.69 -12.18
C SER A 84 5.54 7.14 -11.73
N ALA A 85 5.20 7.34 -10.44
CA ALA A 85 5.01 8.68 -9.86
C ALA A 85 6.32 9.51 -9.88
N ALA A 86 7.49 8.87 -9.66
CA ALA A 86 8.79 9.51 -9.80
C ALA A 86 9.08 9.95 -11.25
N GLY A 87 8.64 9.16 -12.24
CA GLY A 87 8.65 9.56 -13.65
C GLY A 87 7.87 10.85 -13.89
N GLY A 88 6.82 11.11 -13.12
CA GLY A 88 6.03 12.33 -13.16
C GLY A 88 6.81 13.60 -12.85
N LEU A 89 7.87 13.52 -12.06
CA LEU A 89 8.77 14.65 -11.79
C LEU A 89 9.52 15.11 -13.05
N ARG A 90 9.55 14.27 -14.10
CA ARG A 90 10.14 14.54 -15.41
C ARG A 90 9.09 14.59 -16.54
N GLY A 91 7.80 14.63 -16.20
CA GLY A 91 6.71 14.64 -17.18
C GLY A 91 6.44 13.31 -17.88
N LEU A 92 6.98 12.19 -17.35
CA LEU A 92 6.86 10.84 -17.93
C LEU A 92 5.80 9.95 -17.25
N GLU A 93 4.97 10.51 -16.35
CA GLU A 93 3.95 9.73 -15.65
C GLU A 93 2.73 9.46 -16.53
N ASP A 94 2.26 8.22 -16.53
CA ASP A 94 0.89 7.91 -16.89
C ASP A 94 0.03 7.80 -15.61
N PRO A 95 -0.85 8.78 -15.34
CA PRO A 95 -1.67 8.79 -14.14
C PRO A 95 -2.62 7.59 -14.03
N ARG A 96 -3.03 6.98 -15.15
CA ARG A 96 -3.88 5.78 -15.15
C ARG A 96 -3.11 4.57 -14.65
N LEU A 97 -1.88 4.42 -15.16
CA LEU A 97 -1.00 3.35 -14.71
C LEU A 97 -0.67 3.51 -13.22
N THR A 98 -0.24 4.70 -12.80
CA THR A 98 0.10 4.96 -11.39
C THR A 98 -1.11 4.73 -10.48
N GLY A 99 -2.27 5.28 -10.85
CA GLY A 99 -3.51 5.13 -10.09
C GLY A 99 -3.96 3.67 -9.98
N GLY A 100 -3.85 2.92 -11.07
CA GLY A 100 -4.13 1.47 -11.09
C GLY A 100 -3.19 0.69 -10.18
N LEU A 101 -1.88 0.96 -10.24
CA LEU A 101 -0.88 0.32 -9.39
C LEU A 101 -1.12 0.61 -7.91
N VAL A 102 -1.42 1.88 -7.55
CA VAL A 102 -1.76 2.27 -6.17
C VAL A 102 -3.04 1.57 -5.70
N PHE A 103 -4.07 1.51 -6.54
CA PHE A 103 -5.33 0.85 -6.23
C PHE A 103 -5.15 -0.64 -5.95
N PHE A 104 -4.43 -1.36 -6.82
CA PHE A 104 -4.18 -2.78 -6.64
C PHE A 104 -3.18 -3.07 -5.50
N ALA A 105 -2.22 -2.18 -5.23
CA ALA A 105 -1.43 -2.26 -4.01
C ALA A 105 -2.33 -2.19 -2.76
N GLY A 106 -3.27 -1.25 -2.72
CA GLY A 106 -4.28 -1.17 -1.66
C GLY A 106 -5.09 -2.46 -1.50
N ALA A 107 -5.51 -3.09 -2.60
CA ALA A 107 -6.23 -4.36 -2.58
C ALA A 107 -5.37 -5.50 -2.01
N ALA A 108 -4.07 -5.56 -2.37
CA ALA A 108 -3.13 -6.52 -1.79
C ALA A 108 -2.96 -6.31 -0.28
N HIS A 109 -2.87 -5.06 0.18
CA HIS A 109 -2.80 -4.74 1.62
C HIS A 109 -4.08 -5.12 2.36
N ALA A 110 -5.24 -4.85 1.76
CA ALA A 110 -6.53 -5.28 2.31
C ALA A 110 -6.61 -6.81 2.43
N ARG A 111 -6.09 -7.54 1.44
CA ARG A 111 -6.03 -9.02 1.47
C ARG A 111 -5.14 -9.54 2.60
N VAL A 112 -4.00 -8.88 2.86
CA VAL A 112 -3.13 -9.21 4.01
C VAL A 112 -3.86 -8.96 5.33
N ALA A 113 -4.46 -7.77 5.49
CA ALA A 113 -5.19 -7.42 6.70
C ALA A 113 -6.36 -8.39 6.95
N TYR A 114 -7.11 -8.75 5.92
CA TYR A 114 -8.18 -9.75 5.99
C TYR A 114 -7.65 -11.13 6.39
N GLY A 115 -6.53 -11.58 5.82
CA GLY A 115 -5.90 -12.86 6.14
C GLY A 115 -5.47 -12.92 7.61
N LEU A 116 -4.90 -11.83 8.12
CA LEU A 116 -4.54 -11.70 9.52
C LEU A 116 -5.77 -11.68 10.43
N TYR A 117 -6.80 -10.90 10.09
CA TYR A 117 -8.07 -10.88 10.80
C TYR A 117 -8.68 -12.29 10.92
N ARG A 118 -8.77 -13.01 9.80
CA ARG A 118 -9.30 -14.40 9.77
C ARG A 118 -8.51 -15.36 10.65
N THR A 119 -7.20 -15.14 10.80
CA THR A 119 -6.36 -16.00 11.67
C THR A 119 -6.72 -15.85 13.15
N TYR A 120 -7.13 -14.66 13.58
CA TYR A 120 -7.42 -14.37 14.99
C TYR A 120 -8.91 -14.45 15.34
N VAL A 121 -9.80 -14.40 14.35
CA VAL A 121 -11.24 -14.60 14.56
C VAL A 121 -11.49 -16.02 15.07
N GLY A 122 -12.17 -16.13 16.20
CA GLY A 122 -12.51 -17.42 16.82
C GLY A 122 -11.43 -17.99 17.76
N THR A 123 -10.27 -17.32 17.92
CA THR A 123 -9.26 -17.76 18.89
C THR A 123 -9.55 -17.30 20.33
N GLY A 124 -10.61 -16.50 20.54
CA GLY A 124 -10.90 -15.87 21.84
C GLY A 124 -9.94 -14.71 22.19
N ALA A 125 -8.96 -14.42 21.35
CA ALA A 125 -8.04 -13.32 21.56
C ALA A 125 -8.66 -12.00 21.08
N SER A 126 -8.65 -10.97 21.91
CA SER A 126 -9.01 -9.60 21.53
C SER A 126 -7.89 -9.01 20.67
N VAL A 127 -8.05 -9.09 19.35
CA VAL A 127 -7.10 -8.54 18.39
C VAL A 127 -7.84 -7.60 17.44
N ALA A 128 -7.38 -6.35 17.33
CA ALA A 128 -7.82 -5.40 16.32
C ALA A 128 -6.85 -5.42 15.14
N VAL A 129 -7.38 -5.50 13.92
CA VAL A 129 -6.61 -5.46 12.68
C VAL A 129 -7.02 -4.24 11.88
N LEU A 130 -6.10 -3.31 11.65
CA LEU A 130 -6.33 -2.05 10.97
C LEU A 130 -5.64 -2.05 9.60
N PRO A 131 -6.38 -1.96 8.47
CA PRO A 131 -5.83 -1.95 7.12
C PRO A 131 -5.40 -0.54 6.69
N ILE A 132 -4.47 0.07 7.42
CA ILE A 132 -4.05 1.48 7.25
C ILE A 132 -3.57 1.73 5.82
N GLY A 133 -2.68 0.86 5.30
CA GLY A 133 -2.11 1.03 3.96
C GLY A 133 -3.15 0.89 2.84
N ALA A 134 -4.14 0.00 3.01
CA ALA A 134 -5.23 -0.12 2.04
C ALA A 134 -6.06 1.16 1.95
N LEU A 135 -6.47 1.70 3.10
CA LEU A 135 -7.25 2.93 3.16
C LEU A 135 -6.46 4.13 2.62
N ALA A 136 -5.17 4.26 3.00
CA ALA A 136 -4.31 5.32 2.52
C ALA A 136 -4.07 5.21 0.99
N ALA A 137 -3.80 4.00 0.47
CA ALA A 137 -3.61 3.79 -0.96
C ALA A 137 -4.87 4.14 -1.77
N TRP A 138 -6.05 3.71 -1.32
CA TRP A 138 -7.31 4.03 -2.00
C TRP A 138 -7.67 5.51 -1.90
N ALA A 139 -7.36 6.17 -0.78
CA ALA A 139 -7.51 7.62 -0.66
C ALA A 139 -6.61 8.35 -1.67
N VAL A 140 -5.33 7.96 -1.80
CA VAL A 140 -4.41 8.52 -2.79
C VAL A 140 -4.88 8.25 -4.21
N ALA A 141 -5.31 7.02 -4.53
CA ALA A 141 -5.85 6.68 -5.84
C ALA A 141 -7.08 7.55 -6.19
N TYR A 142 -7.99 7.72 -5.24
CA TYR A 142 -9.20 8.48 -5.42
C TYR A 142 -8.95 9.98 -5.58
N TRP A 143 -8.18 10.61 -4.69
CA TRP A 143 -8.03 12.07 -4.70
C TRP A 143 -7.02 12.58 -5.72
N TYR A 144 -5.97 11.81 -6.01
CA TYR A 144 -4.88 12.28 -6.87
C TYR A 144 -4.91 11.72 -8.29
N TYR A 145 -5.46 10.52 -8.49
CA TYR A 145 -5.37 9.83 -9.79
C TYR A 145 -6.72 9.67 -10.49
N TRP A 146 -7.81 9.51 -9.75
CA TRP A 146 -9.14 9.35 -10.35
C TRP A 146 -9.60 10.52 -11.22
N PRO A 147 -9.43 11.81 -10.82
CA PRO A 147 -9.77 12.94 -11.68
C PRO A 147 -8.98 12.93 -12.99
N LEU A 148 -7.65 12.74 -12.93
CA LEU A 148 -6.76 12.72 -14.08
C LEU A 148 -7.05 11.56 -15.05
N ALA A 149 -7.47 10.41 -14.52
CA ALA A 149 -7.86 9.26 -15.34
C ALA A 149 -9.15 9.53 -16.12
N ARG A 150 -10.11 10.29 -15.55
CA ARG A 150 -11.35 10.68 -16.20
C ARG A 150 -11.13 11.70 -17.32
N GLU A 151 -10.35 12.74 -17.08
CA GLU A 151 -10.09 13.80 -18.06
C GLU A 151 -9.46 13.26 -19.35
N ARG A 152 -8.50 12.35 -19.25
CA ARG A 152 -7.87 11.69 -20.40
C ARG A 152 -8.75 10.63 -21.09
N GLY A 153 -9.87 10.25 -20.49
CA GLY A 153 -10.83 9.29 -21.04
C GLY A 153 -11.97 9.92 -21.86
N LEU A 154 -12.16 11.24 -21.73
CA LEU A 154 -13.21 12.01 -22.39
C LEU A 154 -12.69 12.85 -23.55
N GLY A 155 -11.52 12.49 -24.13
CA GLY A 155 -11.09 13.07 -25.40
C GLY A 155 -12.17 12.88 -26.45
N PRO A 156 -12.40 13.86 -27.35
CA PRO A 156 -13.45 13.76 -28.35
C PRO A 156 -13.21 12.54 -29.24
N LEU A 157 -14.24 11.71 -29.43
CA LEU A 157 -14.36 10.72 -30.48
C LEU A 157 -14.35 11.42 -31.84
#